data_05a933fbbe1939c1067cf745b62244f1
#
_entry.id   05a933fbbe1939c1067cf745b62244f1
#
_cell.length_a   1.000
_cell.length_b   1.000
_cell.length_c   1.000
_cell.angle_alpha   90.00
_cell.angle_beta   90.00
_cell.angle_gamma   90.00
#
_symmetry.space_group_name_H-M   'P 1'
#
loop_
_entity.id
_entity.type
_entity.pdbx_description
1 polymer ?
#
loop_
_entity_poly.entity_id
_entity_poly.type
_entity_poly.pdbx_seq_one_letter_code
_entity_poly.pdbx_strand_id
1 'polypeptide(L)'
;MKFSIFNNSDLDMEQMKPLLKSFMPFAHKKMGYDRPVRINFTSDSQNADNPLGKTAFYDPNVSEVTIFTDQRHPKDIMRSISHELVHHAQNCRGEFDNKPEMGEDYFQFDVHLRGLEREAYEEGNMCFRDWEEKYKNQLRESIYYRTGDTKMNHKDWKNKAVFGRLMESFGYGEMEENNDALEEVVEPEEEE
;
A
#
# COMPACT_ATOMS: atom_id res chain seq x y z
N MET A 1 -6.67 -15.10 -12.32
CA MET A 1 -6.46 -14.78 -10.89
C MET A 1 -7.81 -14.69 -10.18
N LYS A 2 -7.95 -15.32 -9.02
CA LYS A 2 -9.16 -15.20 -8.16
C LYS A 2 -8.72 -14.68 -6.78
N PHE A 3 -9.36 -13.63 -6.31
CA PHE A 3 -9.23 -13.14 -4.93
C PHE A 3 -10.61 -12.75 -4.40
N SER A 4 -10.80 -12.84 -3.09
CA SER A 4 -12.02 -12.44 -2.41
C SER A 4 -11.70 -11.41 -1.34
N ILE A 5 -12.59 -10.46 -1.14
CA ILE A 5 -12.45 -9.40 -0.16
C ILE A 5 -13.62 -9.51 0.81
N PHE A 6 -13.31 -9.56 2.10
CA PHE A 6 -14.25 -9.49 3.21
C PHE A 6 -13.92 -8.25 4.02
N ASN A 7 -14.94 -7.46 4.33
CA ASN A 7 -14.77 -6.27 5.17
C ASN A 7 -15.59 -6.44 6.45
N ASN A 8 -14.89 -6.72 7.53
CA ASN A 8 -15.42 -6.81 8.89
C ASN A 8 -14.91 -5.63 9.74
N SER A 9 -14.65 -4.47 9.10
CA SER A 9 -14.12 -3.26 9.72
C SER A 9 -14.91 -2.03 9.25
N ASP A 10 -14.61 -0.88 9.86
CA ASP A 10 -15.18 0.43 9.49
C ASP A 10 -14.47 1.07 8.30
N LEU A 11 -13.55 0.35 7.62
CA LEU A 11 -12.81 0.86 6.48
C LEU A 11 -13.74 1.22 5.32
N ASP A 12 -13.57 2.43 4.77
CA ASP A 12 -14.28 2.86 3.58
C ASP A 12 -13.82 2.08 2.34
N MET A 13 -14.67 1.13 1.94
CA MET A 13 -14.39 0.29 0.78
C MET A 13 -14.55 1.00 -0.56
N GLU A 14 -15.21 2.16 -0.62
CA GLU A 14 -15.31 2.93 -1.87
C GLU A 14 -13.94 3.47 -2.28
N GLN A 15 -13.15 3.90 -1.31
CA GLN A 15 -11.77 4.32 -1.53
C GLN A 15 -10.82 3.12 -1.77
N MET A 16 -10.98 2.04 -1.03
CA MET A 16 -10.07 0.90 -1.11
C MET A 16 -10.27 0.02 -2.35
N LYS A 17 -11.51 -0.17 -2.81
CA LYS A 17 -11.81 -1.03 -3.97
C LYS A 17 -11.04 -0.67 -5.25
N PRO A 18 -10.93 0.60 -5.67
CA PRO A 18 -10.15 0.96 -6.86
C PRO A 18 -8.67 0.62 -6.71
N LEU A 19 -8.08 0.86 -5.53
CA LEU A 19 -6.70 0.54 -5.23
C LEU A 19 -6.46 -0.96 -5.32
N LEU A 20 -7.28 -1.77 -4.66
CA LEU A 20 -7.20 -3.23 -4.70
C LEU A 20 -7.41 -3.80 -6.11
N LYS A 21 -8.39 -3.29 -6.86
CA LYS A 21 -8.62 -3.71 -8.26
C LYS A 21 -7.43 -3.46 -9.16
N SER A 22 -6.67 -2.39 -8.92
CA SER A 22 -5.47 -2.07 -9.66
C SER A 22 -4.25 -2.86 -9.15
N PHE A 23 -4.10 -2.98 -7.83
CA PHE A 23 -2.94 -3.58 -7.19
C PHE A 23 -2.91 -5.10 -7.32
N MET A 24 -4.01 -5.80 -7.06
CA MET A 24 -4.03 -7.26 -7.00
C MET A 24 -3.57 -7.96 -8.29
N PRO A 25 -4.00 -7.53 -9.51
CA PRO A 25 -3.48 -8.10 -10.75
C PRO A 25 -1.97 -7.81 -10.94
N PHE A 26 -1.51 -6.65 -10.51
CA PHE A 26 -0.10 -6.29 -10.58
C PHE A 26 0.75 -7.16 -9.66
N ALA A 27 0.35 -7.30 -8.40
CA ALA A 27 1.03 -8.14 -7.42
C ALA A 27 1.06 -9.61 -7.85
N HIS A 28 -0.06 -10.14 -8.32
CA HIS A 28 -0.14 -11.50 -8.87
C HIS A 28 0.88 -11.73 -10.00
N LYS A 29 0.97 -10.79 -10.94
CA LYS A 29 1.92 -10.89 -12.05
C LYS A 29 3.37 -10.83 -11.58
N LYS A 30 3.65 -10.02 -10.56
CA LYS A 30 5.01 -9.79 -10.05
C LYS A 30 5.48 -10.92 -9.13
N MET A 31 4.61 -11.42 -8.27
CA MET A 31 4.93 -12.44 -7.26
C MET A 31 4.70 -13.87 -7.74
N GLY A 32 3.87 -14.08 -8.77
CA GLY A 32 3.71 -15.37 -9.46
C GLY A 32 2.93 -16.43 -8.69
N TYR A 33 2.12 -16.08 -7.68
CA TYR A 33 1.30 -17.05 -6.95
C TYR A 33 0.14 -17.57 -7.80
N ASP A 34 -0.21 -18.83 -7.67
CA ASP A 34 -1.18 -19.55 -8.51
C ASP A 34 -2.49 -19.89 -7.77
N ARG A 35 -2.49 -19.88 -6.44
CA ARG A 35 -3.66 -20.17 -5.61
C ARG A 35 -4.49 -18.90 -5.36
N PRO A 36 -5.83 -19.04 -5.18
CA PRO A 36 -6.67 -17.92 -4.78
C PRO A 36 -6.32 -17.46 -3.36
N VAL A 37 -6.41 -16.15 -3.12
CA VAL A 37 -6.18 -15.53 -1.81
C VAL A 37 -7.44 -14.83 -1.31
N ARG A 38 -7.68 -14.89 -0.01
CA ARG A 38 -8.69 -14.09 0.69
C ARG A 38 -8.03 -12.92 1.37
N ILE A 39 -8.68 -11.77 1.33
CA ILE A 39 -8.27 -10.58 2.07
C ILE A 39 -9.39 -10.21 3.01
N ASN A 40 -9.13 -10.23 4.30
CA ASN A 40 -10.08 -9.94 5.35
C ASN A 40 -9.63 -8.68 6.09
N PHE A 41 -10.44 -7.61 6.02
CA PHE A 41 -10.24 -6.39 6.80
C PHE A 41 -10.99 -6.52 8.12
N THR A 42 -10.32 -6.21 9.22
CA THR A 42 -10.88 -6.31 10.57
C THR A 42 -10.51 -5.11 11.41
N SER A 43 -11.41 -4.72 12.31
CA SER A 43 -11.18 -3.72 13.35
C SER A 43 -10.85 -4.41 14.65
N ASP A 44 -9.81 -3.92 15.35
CA ASP A 44 -9.42 -4.35 16.69
C ASP A 44 -8.76 -3.17 17.41
N SER A 45 -9.56 -2.47 18.19
CA SER A 45 -9.11 -1.29 18.94
C SER A 45 -8.04 -1.61 19.97
N GLN A 46 -8.08 -2.78 20.61
CA GLN A 46 -7.06 -3.18 21.57
C GLN A 46 -5.72 -3.44 20.89
N ASN A 47 -5.75 -4.04 19.70
CA ASN A 47 -4.56 -4.21 18.88
C ASN A 47 -4.02 -2.86 18.38
N ALA A 48 -4.89 -1.92 18.00
CA ALA A 48 -4.51 -0.59 17.52
C ALA A 48 -3.84 0.26 18.60
N ASP A 49 -4.29 0.14 19.86
CA ASP A 49 -3.72 0.85 21.02
C ASP A 49 -2.40 0.24 21.52
N ASN A 50 -2.05 -0.96 21.05
CA ASN A 50 -0.82 -1.64 21.43
C ASN A 50 0.33 -1.19 20.51
N PRO A 51 1.43 -0.58 21.05
CA PRO A 51 2.60 -0.19 20.26
C PRO A 51 3.27 -1.36 19.51
N LEU A 52 3.06 -2.60 19.96
CA LEU A 52 3.53 -3.83 19.32
C LEU A 52 2.38 -4.59 18.63
N GLY A 53 1.26 -3.91 18.39
CA GLY A 53 0.10 -4.49 17.73
C GLY A 53 0.43 -4.97 16.33
N LYS A 54 -0.22 -6.06 15.91
CA LYS A 54 -0.04 -6.61 14.57
C LYS A 54 -0.69 -5.70 13.54
N THR A 55 -0.01 -5.49 12.42
CA THR A 55 -0.57 -4.73 11.28
C THR A 55 -1.35 -5.62 10.32
N ALA A 56 -0.87 -6.85 10.16
CA ALA A 56 -1.46 -7.89 9.32
C ALA A 56 -0.88 -9.25 9.70
N PHE A 57 -1.45 -10.31 9.17
CA PHE A 57 -0.85 -11.64 9.15
C PHE A 57 -1.44 -12.49 8.02
N TYR A 58 -0.65 -13.46 7.55
CA TYR A 58 -1.08 -14.48 6.60
C TYR A 58 -1.32 -15.83 7.29
N ASP A 59 -2.47 -16.46 7.02
CA ASP A 59 -2.75 -17.83 7.43
C ASP A 59 -2.58 -18.78 6.23
N PRO A 60 -1.52 -19.61 6.22
CA PRO A 60 -1.26 -20.53 5.12
C PRO A 60 -2.31 -21.65 4.97
N ASN A 61 -2.99 -22.02 6.06
CA ASN A 61 -3.93 -23.14 6.05
C ASN A 61 -5.20 -22.82 5.24
N VAL A 62 -5.63 -21.55 5.29
CA VAL A 62 -6.86 -21.09 4.61
C VAL A 62 -6.56 -20.12 3.47
N SER A 63 -5.28 -19.84 3.20
CA SER A 63 -4.82 -18.84 2.21
C SER A 63 -5.48 -17.47 2.42
N GLU A 64 -5.48 -16.99 3.66
CA GLU A 64 -6.13 -15.75 4.05
C GLU A 64 -5.11 -14.74 4.61
N VAL A 65 -5.23 -13.52 4.12
CA VAL A 65 -4.54 -12.33 4.63
C VAL A 65 -5.51 -11.55 5.50
N THR A 66 -5.23 -11.44 6.78
CA THR A 66 -5.99 -10.60 7.71
C THR A 66 -5.26 -9.28 7.90
N ILE A 67 -5.98 -8.17 7.73
CA ILE A 67 -5.48 -6.81 7.84
C ILE A 67 -6.22 -6.07 8.95
N PHE A 68 -5.48 -5.54 9.92
CA PHE A 68 -6.03 -4.64 10.93
C PHE A 68 -6.07 -3.22 10.38
N THR A 69 -7.22 -2.55 10.51
CA THR A 69 -7.48 -1.27 9.81
C THR A 69 -7.53 -0.05 10.72
N ASP A 70 -7.75 -0.25 12.02
CA ASP A 70 -7.97 0.84 12.96
C ASP A 70 -6.75 1.76 13.06
N GLN A 71 -6.99 3.07 13.02
CA GLN A 71 -5.98 4.12 13.10
C GLN A 71 -4.90 4.04 12.00
N ARG A 72 -5.20 3.39 10.87
CA ARG A 72 -4.21 3.18 9.80
C ARG A 72 -4.59 3.89 8.51
N HIS A 73 -3.57 4.47 7.90
CA HIS A 73 -3.70 5.10 6.59
C HIS A 73 -3.83 4.05 5.47
N PRO A 74 -4.69 4.26 4.45
CA PRO A 74 -4.87 3.32 3.33
C PRO A 74 -3.56 2.88 2.65
N LYS A 75 -2.59 3.77 2.55
CA LYS A 75 -1.26 3.45 1.98
C LYS A 75 -0.51 2.40 2.82
N ASP A 76 -0.62 2.47 4.15
CA ASP A 76 0.04 1.51 5.03
C ASP A 76 -0.70 0.17 5.05
N ILE A 77 -2.03 0.21 4.91
CA ILE A 77 -2.86 -0.97 4.68
C ILE A 77 -2.40 -1.68 3.39
N MET A 78 -2.23 -0.95 2.29
CA MET A 78 -1.77 -1.52 1.01
C MET A 78 -0.35 -2.09 1.09
N ARG A 79 0.55 -1.48 1.86
CA ARG A 79 1.90 -2.02 2.12
C ARG A 79 1.84 -3.34 2.88
N SER A 80 0.99 -3.41 3.91
CA SER A 80 0.78 -4.65 4.65
C SER A 80 0.21 -5.75 3.76
N ILE A 81 -0.78 -5.44 2.91
CA ILE A 81 -1.30 -6.39 1.92
C ILE A 81 -0.17 -6.90 1.02
N SER A 82 0.69 -6.00 0.54
CA SER A 82 1.82 -6.38 -0.32
C SER A 82 2.79 -7.33 0.37
N HIS A 83 3.10 -7.10 1.65
CA HIS A 83 3.95 -7.96 2.47
C HIS A 83 3.33 -9.36 2.63
N GLU A 84 2.07 -9.43 3.05
CA GLU A 84 1.37 -10.70 3.28
C GLU A 84 1.13 -11.50 1.99
N LEU A 85 1.02 -10.83 0.84
CA LEU A 85 0.95 -11.51 -0.45
C LEU A 85 2.26 -12.20 -0.84
N VAL A 86 3.41 -11.74 -0.36
CA VAL A 86 4.67 -12.47 -0.52
C VAL A 86 4.62 -13.76 0.30
N HIS A 87 4.12 -13.73 1.54
CA HIS A 87 3.91 -14.95 2.32
C HIS A 87 2.93 -15.92 1.64
N HIS A 88 1.89 -15.40 0.97
CA HIS A 88 1.02 -16.22 0.15
C HIS A 88 1.78 -16.88 -1.02
N ALA A 89 2.66 -16.13 -1.70
CA ALA A 89 3.50 -16.67 -2.76
C ALA A 89 4.49 -17.73 -2.23
N GLN A 90 5.09 -17.52 -1.05
CA GLN A 90 5.94 -18.48 -0.35
C GLN A 90 5.16 -19.78 -0.05
N ASN A 91 3.92 -19.65 0.45
CA ASN A 91 3.04 -20.80 0.66
C ASN A 91 2.70 -21.54 -0.65
N CYS A 92 2.48 -20.82 -1.75
CA CYS A 92 2.27 -21.43 -3.06
C CYS A 92 3.51 -22.24 -3.54
N ARG A 93 4.72 -21.82 -3.15
CA ARG A 93 5.98 -22.53 -3.44
C ARG A 93 6.23 -23.71 -2.48
N GLY A 94 5.39 -23.92 -1.45
CA GLY A 94 5.55 -25.00 -0.47
C GLY A 94 6.53 -24.70 0.67
N GLU A 95 6.90 -23.41 0.86
CA GLU A 95 7.86 -23.01 1.92
C GLU A 95 7.35 -23.25 3.34
N PHE A 96 6.04 -23.47 3.49
CA PHE A 96 5.41 -23.72 4.78
C PHE A 96 5.04 -25.19 5.02
N ASP A 97 5.26 -26.10 4.07
CA ASP A 97 4.72 -27.47 4.11
C ASP A 97 5.34 -28.39 5.19
N ASN A 98 6.52 -28.10 5.72
CA ASN A 98 7.25 -28.99 6.63
C ASN A 98 7.70 -28.29 7.92
N LYS A 99 6.88 -27.42 8.49
CA LYS A 99 7.26 -26.67 9.70
C LYS A 99 6.74 -27.32 10.98
N PRO A 100 7.58 -27.42 12.04
CA PRO A 100 7.10 -27.74 13.37
C PRO A 100 6.11 -26.67 13.87
N GLU A 101 5.23 -27.03 14.80
CA GLU A 101 4.30 -26.09 15.44
C GLU A 101 5.05 -24.86 15.95
N MET A 102 4.64 -23.67 15.50
CA MET A 102 5.33 -22.42 15.78
C MET A 102 4.85 -21.81 17.09
N GLY A 103 5.78 -21.64 18.04
CA GLY A 103 5.58 -20.77 19.22
C GLY A 103 5.91 -19.32 18.89
N GLU A 104 5.53 -18.38 19.77
CA GLU A 104 5.69 -16.93 19.56
C GLU A 104 7.14 -16.48 19.28
N ASP A 105 8.14 -17.17 19.85
CA ASP A 105 9.56 -16.85 19.69
C ASP A 105 10.28 -17.65 18.58
N TYR A 106 9.57 -18.50 17.87
CA TYR A 106 10.17 -19.45 16.92
C TYR A 106 10.90 -18.76 15.76
N PHE A 107 10.35 -17.68 15.22
CA PHE A 107 10.92 -16.95 14.08
C PHE A 107 12.30 -16.31 14.40
N GLN A 108 12.58 -16.01 15.67
CA GLN A 108 13.86 -15.41 16.08
C GLN A 108 15.02 -16.39 15.97
N PHE A 109 14.75 -17.67 16.07
CA PHE A 109 15.75 -18.73 16.10
C PHE A 109 15.88 -19.49 14.79
N ASP A 110 14.88 -19.42 13.91
CA ASP A 110 14.89 -20.11 12.63
C ASP A 110 15.43 -19.22 11.50
N VAL A 111 16.59 -19.60 10.96
CA VAL A 111 17.25 -18.88 9.85
C VAL A 111 16.40 -18.89 8.58
N HIS A 112 15.63 -19.97 8.33
CA HIS A 112 14.75 -20.08 7.19
C HIS A 112 13.58 -19.07 7.29
N LEU A 113 12.92 -19.01 8.46
CA LEU A 113 11.85 -18.04 8.69
C LEU A 113 12.33 -16.59 8.57
N ARG A 114 13.53 -16.28 9.08
CA ARG A 114 14.13 -14.94 8.86
C ARG A 114 14.40 -14.65 7.39
N GLY A 115 14.74 -15.68 6.61
CA GLY A 115 14.89 -15.58 5.16
C GLY A 115 13.57 -15.21 4.49
N LEU A 116 12.48 -15.90 4.86
CA LEU A 116 11.13 -15.62 4.36
C LEU A 116 10.64 -14.22 4.72
N GLU A 117 10.86 -13.79 5.98
CA GLU A 117 10.52 -12.43 6.42
C GLU A 117 11.32 -11.37 5.65
N ARG A 118 12.61 -11.60 5.42
CA ARG A 118 13.43 -10.67 4.62
C ARG A 118 12.90 -10.54 3.20
N GLU A 119 12.60 -11.67 2.55
CA GLU A 119 11.99 -11.69 1.22
C GLU A 119 10.67 -10.92 1.22
N ALA A 120 9.80 -11.15 2.23
CA ALA A 120 8.52 -10.46 2.34
C ALA A 120 8.69 -8.94 2.47
N TYR A 121 9.66 -8.48 3.24
CA TYR A 121 9.99 -7.05 3.33
C TYR A 121 10.52 -6.50 2.01
N GLU A 122 11.49 -7.15 1.39
CA GLU A 122 12.14 -6.67 0.17
C GLU A 122 11.16 -6.70 -1.01
N GLU A 123 10.60 -7.85 -1.33
CA GLU A 123 9.71 -8.03 -2.47
C GLU A 123 8.37 -7.31 -2.28
N GLY A 124 7.81 -7.32 -1.07
CA GLY A 124 6.56 -6.62 -0.76
C GLY A 124 6.71 -5.10 -0.93
N ASN A 125 7.76 -4.50 -0.39
CA ASN A 125 8.01 -3.07 -0.56
C ASN A 125 8.30 -2.70 -2.02
N MET A 126 9.08 -3.51 -2.73
CA MET A 126 9.38 -3.28 -4.14
C MET A 126 8.12 -3.40 -5.01
N CYS A 127 7.28 -4.40 -4.72
CA CYS A 127 6.03 -4.59 -5.44
C CYS A 127 5.10 -3.39 -5.25
N PHE A 128 4.91 -2.96 -4.01
CA PHE A 128 4.06 -1.81 -3.71
C PHE A 128 4.58 -0.52 -4.37
N ARG A 129 5.89 -0.24 -4.28
CA ARG A 129 6.50 0.95 -4.88
C ARG A 129 6.34 0.99 -6.40
N ASP A 130 6.64 -0.12 -7.08
CA ASP A 130 6.56 -0.18 -8.54
C ASP A 130 5.11 -0.05 -9.03
N TRP A 131 4.15 -0.62 -8.29
CA TRP A 131 2.74 -0.39 -8.55
C TRP A 131 2.35 1.07 -8.31
N GLU A 132 2.76 1.67 -7.20
CA GLU A 132 2.44 3.06 -6.87
C GLU A 132 2.95 4.02 -7.97
N GLU A 133 4.18 3.84 -8.45
CA GLU A 133 4.73 4.63 -9.55
C GLU A 133 3.91 4.47 -10.84
N LYS A 134 3.54 3.23 -11.18
CA LYS A 134 2.70 2.96 -12.35
C LYS A 134 1.31 3.57 -12.21
N TYR A 135 0.69 3.44 -11.05
CA TYR A 135 -0.63 4.00 -10.75
C TYR A 135 -0.63 5.53 -10.85
N LYS A 136 0.40 6.18 -10.28
CA LYS A 136 0.61 7.62 -10.41
C LYS A 136 0.72 8.06 -11.88
N ASN A 137 1.48 7.34 -12.69
CA ASN A 137 1.65 7.67 -14.11
C ASN A 137 0.33 7.52 -14.87
N GLN A 138 -0.44 6.47 -14.62
CA GLN A 138 -1.77 6.28 -15.22
C GLN A 138 -2.74 7.40 -14.85
N LEU A 139 -2.75 7.84 -13.59
CA LEU A 139 -3.56 8.99 -13.15
C LEU A 139 -3.13 10.27 -13.89
N ARG A 140 -1.82 10.52 -14.03
CA ARG A 140 -1.29 11.68 -14.76
C ARG A 140 -1.72 11.66 -16.22
N GLU A 141 -1.58 10.53 -16.90
CA GLU A 141 -2.01 10.35 -18.28
C GLU A 141 -3.51 10.57 -18.44
N SER A 142 -4.33 10.02 -17.53
CA SER A 142 -5.78 10.18 -17.59
C SER A 142 -6.23 11.63 -17.45
N ILE A 143 -5.53 12.40 -16.62
CA ILE A 143 -5.80 13.84 -16.44
C ILE A 143 -5.36 14.60 -17.69
N TYR A 144 -4.18 14.30 -18.24
CA TYR A 144 -3.66 14.88 -19.46
C TYR A 144 -4.65 14.74 -20.63
N TYR A 145 -5.14 13.51 -20.89
CA TYR A 145 -6.14 13.29 -21.95
C TYR A 145 -7.47 14.00 -21.69
N ARG A 146 -7.81 14.28 -20.45
CA ARG A 146 -9.08 14.92 -20.07
C ARG A 146 -9.03 16.44 -20.17
N THR A 147 -7.88 17.06 -19.91
CA THR A 147 -7.69 18.51 -19.92
C THR A 147 -7.18 19.06 -21.23
N GLY A 148 -6.71 18.22 -22.18
CA GLY A 148 -6.18 18.64 -23.47
C GLY A 148 -4.84 19.40 -23.38
N ASP A 149 -4.21 19.39 -22.23
CA ASP A 149 -2.99 20.13 -21.94
C ASP A 149 -1.75 19.36 -22.45
N THR A 150 -1.04 19.93 -23.42
CA THR A 150 -0.04 19.22 -24.24
C THR A 150 1.36 19.11 -23.63
N LYS A 151 1.64 19.68 -22.46
CA LYS A 151 2.94 19.56 -21.78
C LYS A 151 2.82 19.68 -20.29
N MET A 152 2.67 18.56 -19.56
CA MET A 152 2.97 18.56 -18.13
C MET A 152 4.49 18.66 -17.92
N ASN A 153 4.97 19.82 -17.51
CA ASN A 153 6.32 20.01 -17.02
C ASN A 153 6.46 19.35 -15.64
N HIS A 154 7.68 19.01 -15.21
CA HIS A 154 7.96 18.47 -13.88
C HIS A 154 7.43 19.36 -12.72
N LYS A 155 7.25 20.67 -12.97
CA LYS A 155 6.56 21.59 -12.05
C LYS A 155 5.06 21.30 -11.92
N ASP A 156 4.40 20.82 -12.99
CA ASP A 156 2.97 20.51 -12.98
C ASP A 156 2.66 19.18 -12.27
N TRP A 157 3.68 18.36 -12.03
CA TRP A 157 3.58 17.19 -11.14
C TRP A 157 3.19 17.58 -9.71
N LYS A 158 3.65 18.74 -9.24
CA LYS A 158 3.16 19.36 -8.01
C LYS A 158 1.79 20.02 -8.20
N ASN A 159 1.26 20.00 -9.46
CA ASN A 159 -0.03 20.57 -9.75
C ASN A 159 -1.09 19.85 -8.90
N LYS A 160 -1.78 20.66 -8.12
CA LYS A 160 -2.78 20.36 -7.13
C LYS A 160 -3.78 19.29 -7.58
N ALA A 161 -4.21 19.29 -8.86
CA ALA A 161 -5.20 18.35 -9.38
C ALA A 161 -4.72 16.88 -9.45
N VAL A 162 -3.44 16.63 -9.79
CA VAL A 162 -2.89 15.26 -9.87
C VAL A 162 -2.51 14.76 -8.50
N PHE A 163 -1.84 15.63 -7.73
CA PHE A 163 -1.43 15.31 -6.37
C PHE A 163 -2.64 15.19 -5.45
N GLY A 164 -3.63 16.10 -5.55
CA GLY A 164 -4.87 16.05 -4.79
C GLY A 164 -5.61 14.73 -5.00
N ARG A 165 -5.87 14.31 -6.24
CA ARG A 165 -6.54 13.03 -6.53
C ARG A 165 -5.77 11.81 -6.06
N LEU A 166 -4.43 11.86 -6.12
CA LEU A 166 -3.62 10.79 -5.56
C LEU A 166 -3.77 10.74 -4.04
N MET A 167 -3.76 11.90 -3.37
CA MET A 167 -3.94 11.99 -1.92
C MET A 167 -5.35 11.58 -1.52
N GLU A 168 -6.38 12.00 -2.26
CA GLU A 168 -7.76 11.53 -2.07
C GLU A 168 -7.86 10.00 -2.20
N SER A 169 -7.19 9.40 -3.20
CA SER A 169 -7.19 7.93 -3.38
C SER A 169 -6.51 7.18 -2.23
N PHE A 170 -5.70 7.87 -1.44
CA PHE A 170 -5.10 7.35 -0.21
C PHE A 170 -5.81 7.83 1.07
N GLY A 171 -6.97 8.52 0.94
CA GLY A 171 -7.76 8.97 2.09
C GLY A 171 -7.24 10.24 2.78
N TYR A 172 -6.29 10.96 2.17
CA TYR A 172 -5.99 12.34 2.60
C TYR A 172 -7.06 13.26 2.01
N GLY A 173 -7.78 14.02 2.86
CA GLY A 173 -8.77 14.99 2.41
C GLY A 173 -8.17 16.07 1.50
N GLU A 174 -9.03 16.91 0.91
CA GLU A 174 -8.60 18.05 0.10
C GLU A 174 -7.59 18.89 0.88
N MET A 175 -6.42 19.12 0.30
CA MET A 175 -5.47 20.08 0.86
C MET A 175 -6.03 21.47 0.66
N GLU A 176 -6.40 22.14 1.77
CA GLU A 176 -6.78 23.54 1.75
C GLU A 176 -5.68 24.38 1.10
N GLU A 177 -6.11 25.31 0.22
CA GLU A 177 -5.22 26.27 -0.39
C GLU A 177 -4.70 27.25 0.66
N ASN A 178 -3.57 26.96 1.29
CA ASN A 178 -2.78 28.02 1.89
C ASN A 178 -2.15 28.86 0.78
N ASN A 179 -2.92 29.85 0.36
CA ASN A 179 -2.48 30.98 -0.45
C ASN A 179 -1.73 31.97 0.45
N ASP A 180 -0.73 31.48 1.19
CA ASP A 180 0.22 32.39 1.79
C ASP A 180 1.16 32.84 0.66
N ALA A 181 0.86 34.04 0.21
CA ALA A 181 1.65 34.84 -0.70
C ALA A 181 3.13 34.72 -0.30
N LEU A 182 3.94 34.25 -1.23
CA LEU A 182 5.37 34.55 -1.21
C LEU A 182 5.47 36.07 -1.35
N GLU A 183 5.62 36.76 -0.23
CA GLU A 183 6.06 38.14 -0.25
C GLU A 183 7.44 38.14 -0.91
N GLU A 184 7.49 38.74 -2.08
CA GLU A 184 8.69 39.04 -2.83
C GLU A 184 9.50 40.01 -1.97
N VAL A 185 10.57 39.53 -1.34
CA VAL A 185 11.51 40.38 -0.63
C VAL A 185 12.27 41.14 -1.70
N VAL A 186 11.83 42.38 -1.94
CA VAL A 186 12.57 43.36 -2.73
C VAL A 186 13.74 43.81 -1.87
N GLU A 187 14.95 43.41 -2.23
CA GLU A 187 16.17 43.97 -1.65
C GLU A 187 16.27 45.44 -2.04
N PRO A 188 16.60 46.36 -1.11
CA PRO A 188 16.79 47.77 -1.46
C PRO A 188 18.08 47.94 -2.27
N GLU A 189 17.95 48.55 -3.45
CA GLU A 189 19.10 49.05 -4.22
C GLU A 189 19.86 50.07 -3.36
N GLU A 190 21.15 49.81 -3.14
CA GLU A 190 22.06 50.80 -2.56
C GLU A 190 22.34 51.85 -3.63
N GLU A 191 21.86 53.09 -3.42
CA GLU A 191 22.30 54.25 -4.18
C GLU A 191 23.67 54.75 -3.61
N GLU A 192 24.65 54.90 -4.52
CA GLU A 192 25.87 55.67 -4.29
C GLU A 192 25.63 57.17 -4.27
#